data_5bdf02226296699309b47599480b22b5
#
_entry.id   5bdf02226296699309b47599480b22b5
#
_cell.length_a   1.000
_cell.length_b   1.000
_cell.length_c   1.000
_cell.angle_alpha   90.00
_cell.angle_beta   90.00
_cell.angle_gamma   90.00
#
_symmetry.space_group_name_H-M   'P 1'
#
loop_
_entity.id
_entity.type
_entity.pdbx_description
1 polymer ?
#
loop_
_entity_poly.entity_id
_entity_poly.type
_entity_poly.pdbx_seq_one_letter_code
_entity_poly.pdbx_strand_id
1 'polypeptide(L)'
;MADKDYLAGRVRELAQRTWQNDFLTHTAFLTLAEQARIRGIAGYGAAALPVTGDGQCLSGTLAGVPFVLYGGFEEAERRVLCFLPSYLEAEDFSGSAGEIVSCIEVRPLNVRFADELTHRDFLGALMNLGLERDQIGDIVVRRGGEGEEQAKSGGTDCAYIFAISDAAEVICSELTRVKHTSVMGKVVPAGECVVRPAFEIREGSVASERLDAVLAFVFRLSRQAAQDKVAAEEVFVDGVTASSAGMSLKTGSRVSVRGCGKFVYEGELHETRKGRCFVRVKLFV
;
A
#
# COMPACT_ATOMS: atom_id res chain seq x y z
N MET A 1 -5.36 -20.55 13.11
CA MET A 1 -6.46 -20.07 13.98
C MET A 1 -5.95 -19.08 15.01
N ALA A 2 -4.84 -19.32 15.72
CA ALA A 2 -4.29 -18.41 16.74
C ALA A 2 -3.95 -16.99 16.23
N ASP A 3 -3.47 -16.85 15.01
CA ASP A 3 -3.05 -15.59 14.41
C ASP A 3 -4.22 -14.62 14.08
N LYS A 4 -5.44 -15.16 13.87
CA LYS A 4 -6.64 -14.34 13.62
C LYS A 4 -7.16 -13.67 14.89
N ASP A 5 -7.06 -14.36 16.01
CA ASP A 5 -7.52 -13.85 17.32
C ASP A 5 -6.54 -12.81 17.88
N TYR A 6 -5.24 -12.96 17.61
CA TYR A 6 -4.22 -12.02 18.08
C TYR A 6 -4.39 -10.62 17.49
N LEU A 7 -4.48 -10.49 16.15
CA LEU A 7 -4.65 -9.18 15.51
C LEU A 7 -5.93 -8.48 15.98
N ALA A 8 -7.05 -9.21 16.04
CA ALA A 8 -8.32 -8.65 16.50
C ALA A 8 -8.26 -8.22 17.98
N GLY A 9 -7.59 -9.00 18.83
CA GLY A 9 -7.34 -8.65 20.22
C GLY A 9 -6.51 -7.39 20.36
N ARG A 10 -5.36 -7.33 19.63
CA ARG A 10 -4.47 -6.19 19.64
C ARG A 10 -5.13 -4.90 19.18
N VAL A 11 -5.90 -4.96 18.09
CA VAL A 11 -6.62 -3.80 17.56
C VAL A 11 -7.67 -3.29 18.55
N ARG A 12 -8.42 -4.18 19.23
CA ARG A 12 -9.37 -3.78 20.27
C ARG A 12 -8.68 -3.17 21.48
N GLU A 13 -7.56 -3.74 21.90
CA GLU A 13 -6.75 -3.19 23.00
C GLU A 13 -6.29 -1.76 22.71
N LEU A 14 -5.78 -1.50 21.49
CA LEU A 14 -5.34 -0.17 21.08
C LEU A 14 -6.51 0.82 21.04
N ALA A 15 -7.66 0.43 20.50
CA ALA A 15 -8.87 1.25 20.51
C ALA A 15 -9.28 1.61 21.94
N GLN A 16 -9.31 0.61 22.83
CA GLN A 16 -9.63 0.82 24.25
C GLN A 16 -8.64 1.75 24.95
N ARG A 17 -7.36 1.61 24.66
CA ARG A 17 -6.32 2.49 25.23
C ARG A 17 -6.48 3.94 24.79
N THR A 18 -6.78 4.17 23.49
CA THR A 18 -7.10 5.52 22.99
C THR A 18 -8.34 6.07 23.67
N TRP A 19 -9.41 5.30 23.77
CA TRP A 19 -10.65 5.73 24.43
C TRP A 19 -10.45 6.10 25.91
N GLN A 20 -9.68 5.30 26.66
CA GLN A 20 -9.49 5.50 28.10
C GLN A 20 -8.52 6.65 28.44
N ASN A 21 -7.50 6.86 27.63
CA ASN A 21 -6.42 7.75 27.99
C ASN A 21 -6.34 8.99 27.08
N ASP A 22 -7.20 9.06 26.07
CA ASP A 22 -7.30 10.17 25.12
C ASP A 22 -5.97 10.54 24.46
N PHE A 23 -5.18 9.52 24.06
CA PHE A 23 -3.98 9.71 23.25
C PHE A 23 -4.00 8.78 22.02
N LEU A 24 -3.28 9.18 20.98
CA LEU A 24 -3.17 8.45 19.75
C LEU A 24 -2.42 7.11 19.98
N THR A 25 -3.01 6.01 19.52
CA THR A 25 -2.34 4.70 19.46
C THR A 25 -2.34 4.17 18.02
N HIS A 26 -1.37 3.34 17.70
CA HIS A 26 -1.27 2.77 16.37
C HIS A 26 -0.75 1.33 16.37
N THR A 27 -0.99 0.61 15.29
CA THR A 27 -0.38 -0.69 15.01
C THR A 27 1.00 -0.51 14.37
N ALA A 28 1.76 -1.58 14.23
CA ALA A 28 2.79 -1.68 13.21
C ALA A 28 2.16 -1.66 11.79
N PHE A 29 2.98 -1.68 10.72
CA PHE A 29 2.48 -1.74 9.36
C PHE A 29 1.75 -3.04 9.07
N LEU A 30 0.49 -2.93 8.72
CA LEU A 30 -0.39 -4.02 8.33
C LEU A 30 -0.24 -4.33 6.84
N THR A 31 -0.20 -5.60 6.51
CA THR A 31 -0.33 -6.09 5.13
C THR A 31 -1.75 -5.90 4.62
N LEU A 32 -1.97 -5.98 3.30
CA LEU A 32 -3.31 -5.94 2.71
C LEU A 32 -4.24 -7.02 3.29
N ALA A 33 -3.70 -8.22 3.56
CA ALA A 33 -4.47 -9.31 4.16
C ALA A 33 -4.92 -8.99 5.59
N GLU A 34 -4.08 -8.37 6.40
CA GLU A 34 -4.41 -7.92 7.76
C GLU A 34 -5.41 -6.77 7.74
N GLN A 35 -5.24 -5.80 6.84
CA GLN A 35 -6.21 -4.72 6.62
C GLN A 35 -7.58 -5.29 6.21
N ALA A 36 -7.62 -6.28 5.32
CA ALA A 36 -8.87 -6.95 4.92
C ALA A 36 -9.55 -7.68 6.10
N ARG A 37 -8.76 -8.28 7.01
CA ARG A 37 -9.29 -8.91 8.24
C ARG A 37 -9.90 -7.88 9.18
N ILE A 38 -9.27 -6.72 9.34
CA ILE A 38 -9.81 -5.63 10.18
C ILE A 38 -11.14 -5.12 9.61
N ARG A 39 -11.29 -5.03 8.29
CA ARG A 39 -12.56 -4.69 7.64
C ARG A 39 -13.70 -5.67 7.97
N GLY A 40 -13.38 -6.93 8.27
CA GLY A 40 -14.35 -7.94 8.70
C GLY A 40 -14.76 -7.86 10.17
N ILE A 41 -14.15 -6.98 10.98
CA ILE A 41 -14.53 -6.78 12.38
C ILE A 41 -15.78 -5.90 12.43
N ALA A 42 -16.78 -6.30 13.20
CA ALA A 42 -18.07 -5.59 13.29
C ALA A 42 -17.90 -4.11 13.68
N GLY A 43 -18.55 -3.22 12.92
CA GLY A 43 -18.51 -1.77 13.11
C GLY A 43 -17.50 -1.04 12.21
N TYR A 44 -16.83 -1.75 11.30
CA TYR A 44 -15.97 -1.14 10.31
C TYR A 44 -16.80 -0.51 9.18
N GLY A 45 -16.97 0.79 9.21
CA GLY A 45 -17.47 1.58 8.08
C GLY A 45 -16.29 2.38 7.51
N ALA A 46 -15.61 1.87 6.48
CA ALA A 46 -14.54 2.63 5.86
C ALA A 46 -15.12 3.60 4.82
N ALA A 47 -14.99 4.89 5.07
CA ALA A 47 -15.08 5.91 4.05
C ALA A 47 -13.66 6.26 3.57
N ALA A 48 -13.47 6.39 2.27
CA ALA A 48 -12.26 7.01 1.74
C ALA A 48 -12.39 8.51 1.96
N LEU A 49 -11.61 9.07 2.87
CA LEU A 49 -11.49 10.52 2.99
C LEU A 49 -10.28 10.98 2.19
N PRO A 50 -10.44 12.02 1.36
CA PRO A 50 -9.30 12.74 0.82
C PRO A 50 -8.59 13.45 1.98
N VAL A 51 -7.41 13.00 2.34
CA VAL A 51 -6.54 13.79 3.22
C VAL A 51 -5.92 14.86 2.36
N THR A 52 -6.16 16.10 2.74
CA THR A 52 -5.56 17.26 2.08
C THR A 52 -4.04 17.22 2.29
N GLY A 53 -3.32 16.99 1.20
CA GLY A 53 -1.86 17.13 1.12
C GLY A 53 -1.20 15.93 0.45
N ASP A 54 -1.08 14.77 1.06
CA ASP A 54 -0.06 13.81 0.64
C ASP A 54 -0.46 12.34 0.69
N GLY A 55 -1.74 12.02 0.75
CA GLY A 55 -2.15 10.62 0.71
C GLY A 55 -3.60 10.40 1.13
N GLN A 56 -4.27 9.45 0.49
CA GLN A 56 -5.59 9.02 0.93
C GLN A 56 -5.45 8.20 2.21
N CYS A 57 -5.99 8.72 3.32
CA CYS A 57 -6.30 7.91 4.48
C CYS A 57 -7.67 7.25 4.28
N LEU A 58 -7.75 5.99 4.65
CA LEU A 58 -9.04 5.36 4.86
C LEU A 58 -9.41 5.59 6.32
N SER A 59 -10.53 6.22 6.58
CA SER A 59 -11.05 6.42 7.93
C SER A 59 -12.23 5.53 8.22
N GLY A 60 -12.53 5.35 9.48
CA GLY A 60 -13.66 4.57 9.95
C GLY A 60 -13.80 4.60 11.46
N THR A 61 -14.67 3.75 12.00
CA THR A 61 -14.90 3.61 13.43
C THR A 61 -14.80 2.14 13.81
N LEU A 62 -14.04 1.83 14.85
CA LEU A 62 -13.95 0.49 15.41
C LEU A 62 -14.22 0.54 16.91
N ALA A 63 -15.22 -0.24 17.36
CA ALA A 63 -15.68 -0.24 18.75
C ALA A 63 -16.02 1.18 19.28
N GLY A 64 -16.54 2.06 18.41
CA GLY A 64 -16.87 3.45 18.75
C GLY A 64 -15.70 4.43 18.73
N VAL A 65 -14.48 3.98 18.46
CA VAL A 65 -13.29 4.83 18.39
C VAL A 65 -12.97 5.13 16.93
N PRO A 66 -12.83 6.41 16.54
CA PRO A 66 -12.39 6.80 15.20
C PRO A 66 -10.99 6.29 14.90
N PHE A 67 -10.73 5.93 13.64
CA PHE A 67 -9.40 5.54 13.21
C PHE A 67 -9.11 6.00 11.78
N VAL A 68 -7.84 6.03 11.43
CA VAL A 68 -7.33 6.16 10.07
C VAL A 68 -6.37 5.03 9.73
N LEU A 69 -6.34 4.62 8.45
CA LEU A 69 -5.33 3.74 7.88
C LEU A 69 -4.39 4.58 7.03
N TYR A 70 -3.15 4.74 7.47
CA TYR A 70 -2.15 5.61 6.85
C TYR A 70 -0.89 4.86 6.46
N GLY A 71 -0.37 5.11 5.26
CA GLY A 71 0.84 4.44 4.74
C GLY A 71 1.91 5.41 4.22
N GLY A 72 1.70 6.73 4.40
CA GLY A 72 2.63 7.76 3.94
C GLY A 72 2.29 8.35 2.56
N PHE A 73 1.61 7.61 1.70
CA PHE A 73 1.17 8.07 0.38
C PHE A 73 -0.10 7.34 -0.07
N GLU A 74 -0.76 7.86 -1.11
CA GLU A 74 -2.09 7.43 -1.54
C GLU A 74 -2.17 5.93 -1.88
N GLU A 75 -1.24 5.45 -2.68
CA GLU A 75 -1.23 4.07 -3.18
C GLU A 75 -0.54 3.08 -2.25
N ALA A 76 -0.18 3.49 -1.03
CA ALA A 76 0.49 2.61 -0.08
C ALA A 76 -0.27 1.28 0.11
N GLU A 77 0.46 0.18 -0.01
CA GLU A 77 -0.08 -1.16 0.23
C GLU A 77 -0.03 -1.52 1.72
N ARG A 78 1.05 -1.13 2.38
CA ARG A 78 1.21 -1.32 3.81
C ARG A 78 0.79 -0.07 4.55
N ARG A 79 -0.05 -0.22 5.56
CA ARG A 79 -0.60 0.91 6.33
C ARG A 79 -0.61 0.61 7.81
N VAL A 80 -0.39 1.62 8.61
CA VAL A 80 -0.66 1.58 10.05
C VAL A 80 -2.12 1.92 10.31
N LEU A 81 -2.71 1.28 11.30
CA LEU A 81 -4.03 1.65 11.81
C LEU A 81 -3.82 2.54 13.01
N CYS A 82 -4.23 3.79 12.92
CA CYS A 82 -4.10 4.81 13.97
C CYS A 82 -5.46 5.10 14.58
N PHE A 83 -5.63 4.91 15.87
CA PHE A 83 -6.82 5.30 16.61
C PHE A 83 -6.70 6.74 17.08
N LEU A 84 -7.75 7.53 16.82
CA LEU A 84 -7.74 8.96 17.04
C LEU A 84 -8.30 9.31 18.42
N PRO A 85 -7.61 10.15 19.21
CA PRO A 85 -8.13 10.72 20.44
C PRO A 85 -9.27 11.70 20.16
N SER A 86 -9.99 12.14 21.20
CA SER A 86 -11.19 12.96 21.05
C SER A 86 -10.98 14.34 20.44
N TYR A 87 -9.76 14.85 20.51
CA TYR A 87 -9.36 16.16 20.00
C TYR A 87 -8.82 16.14 18.55
N LEU A 88 -8.73 14.97 17.90
CA LEU A 88 -8.14 14.84 16.57
C LEU A 88 -9.17 14.24 15.58
N GLU A 89 -9.59 15.03 14.62
CA GLU A 89 -10.44 14.57 13.54
C GLU A 89 -9.60 13.89 12.43
N ALA A 90 -10.24 13.00 11.66
CA ALA A 90 -9.56 12.26 10.61
C ALA A 90 -9.01 13.17 9.49
N GLU A 91 -9.69 14.28 9.25
CA GLU A 91 -9.33 15.32 8.27
C GLU A 91 -8.03 16.07 8.67
N ASP A 92 -7.80 16.22 9.98
CA ASP A 92 -6.65 16.93 10.54
C ASP A 92 -5.46 15.99 10.84
N PHE A 93 -5.63 14.69 10.62
CA PHE A 93 -4.62 13.68 10.92
C PHE A 93 -3.27 13.92 10.22
N SER A 94 -3.28 14.57 9.04
CA SER A 94 -2.06 14.87 8.27
C SER A 94 -0.99 15.64 9.08
N GLY A 95 -1.41 16.49 10.03
CA GLY A 95 -0.51 17.21 10.94
C GLY A 95 0.28 16.30 11.89
N SER A 96 -0.32 15.18 12.30
CA SER A 96 0.28 14.22 13.24
C SER A 96 0.89 13.00 12.54
N ALA A 97 0.65 12.84 11.25
CA ALA A 97 1.06 11.65 10.48
C ALA A 97 2.57 11.39 10.51
N GLY A 98 3.38 12.46 10.48
CA GLY A 98 4.84 12.39 10.52
C GLY A 98 5.42 11.90 11.87
N GLU A 99 4.64 11.97 12.95
CA GLU A 99 5.04 11.43 14.25
C GLU A 99 4.92 9.90 14.29
N ILE A 100 4.15 9.30 13.37
CA ILE A 100 3.87 7.87 13.33
C ILE A 100 4.62 7.19 12.20
N VAL A 101 4.58 7.76 11.00
CA VAL A 101 5.21 7.24 9.80
C VAL A 101 6.12 8.31 9.20
N SER A 102 7.39 8.02 9.18
CA SER A 102 8.41 8.85 8.53
C SER A 102 8.67 8.37 7.10
N CYS A 103 8.89 9.34 6.21
CA CYS A 103 9.40 9.10 4.86
C CYS A 103 10.90 9.37 4.85
N ILE A 104 11.70 8.38 4.48
CA ILE A 104 13.15 8.47 4.40
C ILE A 104 13.57 8.40 2.93
N GLU A 105 14.15 9.48 2.42
CA GLU A 105 14.80 9.46 1.12
C GLU A 105 16.21 8.88 1.25
N VAL A 106 16.51 7.84 0.50
CA VAL A 106 17.83 7.19 0.47
C VAL A 106 18.44 7.39 -0.90
N ARG A 107 19.63 8.01 -0.94
CA ARG A 107 20.38 8.31 -2.18
C ARG A 107 21.75 7.67 -2.18
N PRO A 108 22.27 7.22 -3.33
CA PRO A 108 23.66 6.86 -3.49
C PRO A 108 24.58 8.07 -3.23
N LEU A 109 25.67 7.85 -2.48
CA LEU A 109 26.70 8.90 -2.31
C LEU A 109 27.45 9.17 -3.60
N ASN A 110 27.58 8.17 -4.48
CA ASN A 110 28.20 8.32 -5.79
C ASN A 110 27.39 7.57 -6.85
N VAL A 111 26.70 8.34 -7.69
CA VAL A 111 25.79 7.80 -8.74
C VAL A 111 26.55 7.02 -9.81
N ARG A 112 27.80 7.40 -10.12
CA ARG A 112 28.58 6.76 -11.19
C ARG A 112 28.96 5.30 -10.90
N PHE A 113 29.00 4.93 -9.63
CA PHE A 113 29.39 3.60 -9.17
C PHE A 113 28.26 2.89 -8.41
N ALA A 114 27.05 3.44 -8.51
CA ALA A 114 25.87 2.83 -7.87
C ALA A 114 25.43 1.61 -8.66
N ASP A 115 25.12 0.54 -7.93
CA ASP A 115 24.41 -0.62 -8.48
C ASP A 115 22.99 -0.19 -8.90
N GLU A 116 22.41 -0.92 -9.83
CA GLU A 116 20.96 -0.85 -10.04
C GLU A 116 20.26 -1.53 -8.87
N LEU A 117 19.75 -0.71 -7.95
CA LEU A 117 19.11 -1.18 -6.73
C LEU A 117 17.61 -1.39 -6.94
N THR A 118 17.11 -2.45 -6.34
CA THR A 118 15.68 -2.82 -6.36
C THR A 118 15.07 -2.72 -4.97
N HIS A 119 13.75 -2.72 -4.89
CA HIS A 119 13.01 -2.81 -3.62
C HIS A 119 13.54 -3.93 -2.71
N ARG A 120 13.89 -5.10 -3.28
CA ARG A 120 14.38 -6.25 -2.50
C ARG A 120 15.76 -5.99 -1.87
N ASP A 121 16.59 -5.23 -2.56
CA ASP A 121 17.94 -4.90 -2.08
C ASP A 121 17.87 -3.98 -0.86
N PHE A 122 17.01 -2.94 -0.93
CA PHE A 122 16.74 -2.07 0.21
C PHE A 122 16.12 -2.85 1.38
N LEU A 123 15.10 -3.67 1.10
CA LEU A 123 14.46 -4.47 2.15
C LEU A 123 15.46 -5.40 2.84
N GLY A 124 16.32 -6.09 2.07
CA GLY A 124 17.36 -6.96 2.64
C GLY A 124 18.35 -6.18 3.51
N ALA A 125 18.76 -4.99 3.07
CA ALA A 125 19.65 -4.13 3.87
C ALA A 125 19.00 -3.68 5.18
N LEU A 126 17.72 -3.30 5.17
CA LEU A 126 16.97 -2.92 6.37
C LEU A 126 16.81 -4.08 7.36
N MET A 127 16.50 -5.28 6.86
CA MET A 127 16.42 -6.48 7.72
C MET A 127 17.77 -6.80 8.39
N ASN A 128 18.89 -6.54 7.70
CA ASN A 128 20.22 -6.72 8.27
C ASN A 128 20.56 -5.71 9.39
N LEU A 129 19.84 -4.59 9.50
CA LEU A 129 19.95 -3.67 10.63
C LEU A 129 19.19 -4.16 11.88
N GLY A 130 18.52 -5.31 11.80
CA GLY A 130 17.72 -5.86 12.90
C GLY A 130 16.31 -5.29 12.99
N LEU A 131 15.87 -4.52 11.99
CA LEU A 131 14.50 -4.01 11.92
C LEU A 131 13.53 -5.13 11.57
N GLU A 132 12.35 -5.11 12.18
CA GLU A 132 11.28 -6.07 11.84
C GLU A 132 10.52 -5.61 10.59
N ARG A 133 9.98 -6.58 9.84
CA ARG A 133 9.28 -6.29 8.58
C ARG A 133 8.05 -5.40 8.77
N ASP A 134 7.41 -5.47 9.92
CA ASP A 134 6.22 -4.69 10.25
C ASP A 134 6.54 -3.26 10.73
N GLN A 135 7.80 -2.95 11.03
CA GLN A 135 8.27 -1.58 11.22
C GLN A 135 8.47 -0.83 9.89
N ILE A 136 8.54 -1.57 8.77
CA ILE A 136 8.78 -1.04 7.43
C ILE A 136 7.50 -1.11 6.60
N GLY A 137 7.10 0.04 6.08
CA GLY A 137 6.01 0.20 5.13
C GLY A 137 6.41 -0.18 3.70
N ASP A 138 6.02 0.66 2.76
CA ASP A 138 6.41 0.50 1.37
C ASP A 138 7.79 1.12 1.11
N ILE A 139 8.50 0.55 0.15
CA ILE A 139 9.77 1.05 -0.37
C ILE A 139 9.54 1.36 -1.83
N VAL A 140 9.67 2.61 -2.21
CA VAL A 140 9.43 3.09 -3.57
C VAL A 140 10.75 3.49 -4.18
N VAL A 141 11.20 2.76 -5.20
CA VAL A 141 12.46 3.06 -5.90
C VAL A 141 12.15 3.97 -7.09
N ARG A 142 12.82 5.10 -7.16
CA ARG A 142 12.77 6.04 -8.27
C ARG A 142 14.05 5.94 -9.09
N ARG A 143 13.90 5.79 -10.40
CA ARG A 143 15.03 5.83 -11.35
C ARG A 143 15.19 7.24 -11.91
N GLY A 144 16.43 7.70 -12.02
CA GLY A 144 16.75 8.97 -12.65
C GLY A 144 16.32 8.96 -14.12
N GLY A 145 15.50 9.95 -14.50
CA GLY A 145 14.99 10.06 -15.87
C GLY A 145 13.55 9.60 -16.10
N GLU A 146 12.88 9.02 -15.10
CA GLU A 146 11.46 8.69 -15.18
C GLU A 146 10.60 9.94 -14.86
N GLY A 147 9.87 10.44 -15.85
CA GLY A 147 8.96 11.60 -15.77
C GLY A 147 9.42 12.83 -16.56
N GLU A 148 8.53 13.38 -17.37
CA GLU A 148 8.85 14.49 -18.32
C GLU A 148 9.34 15.78 -17.64
N GLU A 149 8.92 16.09 -16.42
CA GLU A 149 9.37 17.27 -15.66
C GLU A 149 10.72 17.07 -14.96
N GLN A 150 11.11 15.83 -14.69
CA GLN A 150 12.30 15.48 -13.91
C GLN A 150 13.53 15.22 -14.76
N ALA A 151 13.36 14.92 -16.04
CA ALA A 151 14.47 14.86 -17.00
C ALA A 151 15.23 16.19 -17.10
N LYS A 152 14.57 17.31 -16.76
CA LYS A 152 15.16 18.66 -16.75
C LYS A 152 15.95 18.98 -15.47
N SER A 153 15.76 18.23 -14.39
CA SER A 153 16.40 18.48 -13.07
C SER A 153 17.56 17.53 -12.75
N GLY A 154 17.99 16.67 -13.68
CA GLY A 154 19.11 15.75 -13.45
C GLY A 154 18.83 14.75 -12.30
N GLY A 155 17.61 14.23 -12.23
CA GLY A 155 17.17 13.37 -11.13
C GLY A 155 18.07 12.14 -10.98
N THR A 156 18.61 11.97 -9.78
CA THR A 156 19.43 10.83 -9.37
C THR A 156 18.52 9.70 -8.90
N ASP A 157 18.93 8.46 -9.12
CA ASP A 157 18.26 7.29 -8.54
C ASP A 157 18.16 7.45 -7.03
N CYS A 158 16.98 7.24 -6.48
CA CYS A 158 16.76 7.28 -5.04
C CYS A 158 15.66 6.28 -4.66
N ALA A 159 15.58 5.95 -3.38
CA ALA A 159 14.46 5.22 -2.81
C ALA A 159 13.79 6.04 -1.72
N TYR A 160 12.48 5.95 -1.62
CA TYR A 160 11.71 6.44 -0.49
C TYR A 160 11.28 5.24 0.35
N ILE A 161 11.66 5.24 1.61
CA ILE A 161 11.34 4.19 2.58
C ILE A 161 10.36 4.80 3.57
N PHE A 162 9.17 4.20 3.67
CA PHE A 162 8.22 4.54 4.72
C PHE A 162 8.45 3.60 5.90
N ALA A 163 8.63 4.15 7.08
CA ALA A 163 8.90 3.38 8.29
C ALA A 163 8.17 3.98 9.49
N ILE A 164 7.93 3.17 10.53
CA ILE A 164 7.53 3.71 11.85
C ILE A 164 8.58 4.73 12.28
N SER A 165 8.15 5.87 12.80
CA SER A 165 9.03 7.00 13.08
C SER A 165 10.18 6.65 14.03
N ASP A 166 9.97 5.75 14.98
CA ASP A 166 11.03 5.24 15.86
C ASP A 166 12.16 4.50 15.12
N ALA A 167 11.85 3.88 13.97
CA ALA A 167 12.82 3.20 13.13
C ALA A 167 13.58 4.16 12.19
N ALA A 168 13.07 5.36 11.96
CA ALA A 168 13.64 6.30 11.00
C ALA A 168 15.05 6.77 11.39
N GLU A 169 15.30 6.99 12.68
CA GLU A 169 16.61 7.39 13.18
C GLU A 169 17.65 6.28 12.92
N VAL A 170 17.30 5.04 13.22
CA VAL A 170 18.14 3.86 12.94
C VAL A 170 18.44 3.74 11.45
N ILE A 171 17.43 3.92 10.60
CA ILE A 171 17.62 3.85 9.14
C ILE A 171 18.56 4.97 8.67
N CYS A 172 18.37 6.19 9.13
CA CYS A 172 19.21 7.33 8.71
C CYS A 172 20.66 7.21 9.20
N SER A 173 20.90 6.66 10.40
CA SER A 173 22.24 6.54 10.98
C SER A 173 22.98 5.30 10.51
N GLU A 174 22.29 4.14 10.38
CA GLU A 174 22.93 2.86 10.18
C GLU A 174 22.87 2.34 8.75
N LEU A 175 21.90 2.79 7.92
CA LEU A 175 21.82 2.37 6.53
C LEU A 175 22.86 3.09 5.67
N THR A 176 24.09 2.67 5.76
CA THR A 176 25.23 3.27 5.03
C THR A 176 25.53 2.57 3.71
N ARG A 177 24.99 1.36 3.48
CA ARG A 177 25.27 0.55 2.30
C ARG A 177 24.10 -0.36 1.90
N VAL A 178 23.82 -0.41 0.59
CA VAL A 178 22.90 -1.37 -0.03
C VAL A 178 23.65 -2.08 -1.18
N LYS A 179 23.80 -3.42 -1.10
CA LYS A 179 24.76 -4.18 -1.95
C LYS A 179 26.17 -3.61 -1.88
N HIS A 180 26.70 -3.12 -3.03
CA HIS A 180 28.01 -2.50 -3.13
C HIS A 180 27.93 -0.96 -3.11
N THR A 181 26.71 -0.40 -3.13
CA THR A 181 26.46 1.03 -3.20
C THR A 181 26.43 1.67 -1.80
N SER A 182 27.32 2.63 -1.56
CA SER A 182 27.24 3.48 -0.37
C SER A 182 26.08 4.45 -0.52
N VAL A 183 25.26 4.55 0.53
CA VAL A 183 24.03 5.36 0.53
C VAL A 183 23.98 6.28 1.73
N MET A 184 23.10 7.28 1.67
CA MET A 184 22.77 8.17 2.79
C MET A 184 21.25 8.33 2.84
N GLY A 185 20.69 8.17 4.04
CA GLY A 185 19.27 8.39 4.35
C GLY A 185 19.02 9.76 4.95
N LYS A 186 17.88 10.37 4.61
CA LYS A 186 17.40 11.63 5.18
C LYS A 186 15.89 11.56 5.32
N VAL A 187 15.36 11.93 6.49
CA VAL A 187 13.92 12.12 6.67
C VAL A 187 13.47 13.34 5.85
N VAL A 188 12.42 13.14 5.09
CA VAL A 188 11.80 14.16 4.24
C VAL A 188 10.28 14.19 4.47
N PRO A 189 9.60 15.31 4.22
CA PRO A 189 8.14 15.33 4.19
C PRO A 189 7.61 14.27 3.23
N ALA A 190 6.53 13.59 3.61
CA ALA A 190 5.93 12.55 2.77
C ALA A 190 5.53 13.06 1.37
N GLY A 191 5.17 14.34 1.25
CA GLY A 191 4.87 15.01 -0.02
C GLY A 191 6.07 15.18 -0.96
N GLU A 192 7.30 15.07 -0.47
CA GLU A 192 8.50 15.03 -1.32
C GLU A 192 8.68 13.67 -2.01
N CYS A 193 7.96 12.64 -1.56
CA CYS A 193 7.86 11.38 -2.29
C CYS A 193 7.03 11.59 -3.57
N VAL A 194 7.68 12.05 -4.62
CA VAL A 194 7.06 12.35 -5.92
C VAL A 194 6.80 11.09 -6.73
N VAL A 195 7.21 9.93 -6.25
CA VAL A 195 7.07 8.67 -6.97
C VAL A 195 5.65 8.16 -6.79
N ARG A 196 4.87 8.33 -7.83
CA ARG A 196 3.58 7.65 -7.95
C ARG A 196 3.80 6.39 -8.77
N PRO A 197 3.20 5.25 -8.38
CA PRO A 197 3.21 4.08 -9.25
C PRO A 197 2.71 4.47 -10.63
N ALA A 198 3.43 4.05 -11.67
CA ALA A 198 2.97 4.24 -13.02
C ALA A 198 1.78 3.30 -13.27
N PHE A 199 0.70 3.86 -13.83
CA PHE A 199 -0.49 3.10 -14.16
C PHE A 199 -0.78 3.17 -15.64
N GLU A 200 -1.11 2.04 -16.21
CA GLU A 200 -1.79 1.96 -17.50
C GLU A 200 -3.30 1.81 -17.24
N ILE A 201 -4.09 2.77 -17.69
CA ILE A 201 -5.55 2.67 -17.64
C ILE A 201 -5.99 1.72 -18.75
N ARG A 202 -6.70 0.65 -18.39
CA ARG A 202 -7.35 -0.25 -19.34
C ARG A 202 -8.84 -0.20 -19.17
N GLU A 203 -9.53 0.03 -20.28
CA GLU A 203 -10.99 0.01 -20.36
C GLU A 203 -11.43 -1.03 -21.37
N GLY A 204 -12.51 -1.71 -21.10
CA GLY A 204 -13.04 -2.69 -22.02
C GLY A 204 -14.25 -3.45 -21.53
N SER A 205 -14.85 -4.22 -22.45
CA SER A 205 -16.09 -4.96 -22.20
C SER A 205 -15.81 -6.38 -21.72
N VAL A 206 -16.28 -6.70 -20.52
CA VAL A 206 -16.25 -8.05 -19.93
C VAL A 206 -17.66 -8.64 -19.85
N ALA A 207 -17.77 -9.96 -19.72
CA ALA A 207 -19.07 -10.61 -19.63
C ALA A 207 -19.78 -10.31 -18.30
N SER A 208 -19.00 -10.05 -17.23
CA SER A 208 -19.48 -9.72 -15.88
C SER A 208 -18.30 -9.24 -15.07
N GLU A 209 -18.55 -8.64 -13.89
CA GLU A 209 -17.52 -8.23 -12.93
C GLU A 209 -16.84 -9.39 -12.17
N ARG A 210 -16.99 -10.63 -12.69
CA ARG A 210 -16.35 -11.81 -12.11
C ARG A 210 -14.84 -11.76 -12.29
N LEU A 211 -14.13 -12.22 -11.28
CA LEU A 211 -12.67 -12.25 -11.24
C LEU A 211 -12.06 -12.91 -12.48
N ASP A 212 -12.56 -14.09 -12.90
CA ASP A 212 -12.07 -14.79 -14.10
C ASP A 212 -12.24 -13.97 -15.40
N ALA A 213 -13.32 -13.22 -15.52
CA ALA A 213 -13.59 -12.40 -16.69
C ALA A 213 -12.70 -11.15 -16.73
N VAL A 214 -12.51 -10.50 -15.57
CA VAL A 214 -11.64 -9.33 -15.46
C VAL A 214 -10.17 -9.71 -15.63
N LEU A 215 -9.69 -10.83 -15.03
CA LEU A 215 -8.33 -11.33 -15.22
C LEU A 215 -8.02 -11.62 -16.70
N ALA A 216 -8.97 -12.30 -17.39
CA ALA A 216 -8.82 -12.60 -18.81
C ALA A 216 -8.68 -11.32 -19.65
N PHE A 217 -9.45 -10.29 -19.33
CA PHE A 217 -9.37 -8.97 -19.97
C PHE A 217 -8.03 -8.26 -19.69
N VAL A 218 -7.67 -8.13 -18.40
CA VAL A 218 -6.49 -7.33 -17.98
C VAL A 218 -5.19 -7.94 -18.49
N PHE A 219 -5.01 -9.24 -18.36
CA PHE A 219 -3.78 -9.93 -18.72
C PHE A 219 -3.81 -10.63 -20.07
N ARG A 220 -4.87 -10.41 -20.87
CA ARG A 220 -5.06 -11.03 -22.19
C ARG A 220 -4.96 -12.56 -22.15
N LEU A 221 -5.54 -13.15 -21.12
CA LEU A 221 -5.59 -14.60 -20.92
C LEU A 221 -6.88 -15.18 -21.50
N SER A 222 -6.88 -16.49 -21.78
CA SER A 222 -8.14 -17.20 -21.93
C SER A 222 -8.87 -17.26 -20.58
N ARG A 223 -10.19 -17.38 -20.60
CA ARG A 223 -10.97 -17.51 -19.38
C ARG A 223 -10.58 -18.76 -18.57
N GLN A 224 -10.25 -19.84 -19.27
CA GLN A 224 -9.75 -21.06 -18.64
C GLN A 224 -8.41 -20.82 -17.94
N ALA A 225 -7.45 -20.17 -18.60
CA ALA A 225 -6.16 -19.85 -18.00
C ALA A 225 -6.30 -18.92 -16.76
N ALA A 226 -7.27 -18.01 -16.77
CA ALA A 226 -7.57 -17.18 -15.59
C ALA A 226 -8.14 -18.04 -14.43
N GLN A 227 -9.01 -19.02 -14.73
CA GLN A 227 -9.55 -19.96 -13.74
C GLN A 227 -8.45 -20.87 -13.19
N ASP A 228 -7.56 -21.36 -14.03
CA ASP A 228 -6.44 -22.21 -13.64
C ASP A 228 -5.50 -21.50 -12.67
N LYS A 229 -5.23 -20.19 -12.90
CA LYS A 229 -4.44 -19.37 -11.97
C LYS A 229 -5.10 -19.20 -10.61
N VAL A 230 -6.42 -19.06 -10.57
CA VAL A 230 -7.16 -19.01 -9.30
C VAL A 230 -7.10 -20.36 -8.58
N ALA A 231 -7.28 -21.46 -9.32
CA ALA A 231 -7.19 -22.81 -8.78
C ALA A 231 -5.78 -23.17 -8.27
N ALA A 232 -4.73 -22.60 -8.88
CA ALA A 232 -3.33 -22.72 -8.46
C ALA A 232 -2.95 -21.78 -7.27
N GLU A 233 -3.92 -21.04 -6.70
CA GLU A 233 -3.71 -20.09 -5.61
C GLU A 233 -2.69 -18.97 -5.96
N GLU A 234 -2.59 -18.64 -7.25
CA GLU A 234 -1.70 -17.58 -7.75
C GLU A 234 -2.34 -16.20 -7.76
N VAL A 235 -3.64 -16.09 -7.46
CA VAL A 235 -4.42 -14.86 -7.51
C VAL A 235 -4.79 -14.40 -6.10
N PHE A 236 -4.51 -13.14 -5.81
CA PHE A 236 -4.83 -12.51 -4.52
C PHE A 236 -5.73 -11.30 -4.76
N VAL A 237 -6.79 -11.21 -4.00
CA VAL A 237 -7.70 -10.05 -3.97
C VAL A 237 -7.58 -9.39 -2.60
N ASP A 238 -7.22 -8.12 -2.57
CA ASP A 238 -6.95 -7.36 -1.33
C ASP A 238 -5.96 -8.10 -0.38
N GLY A 239 -4.95 -8.77 -0.96
CA GLY A 239 -3.93 -9.51 -0.23
C GLY A 239 -4.36 -10.89 0.28
N VAL A 240 -5.59 -11.30 0.03
CA VAL A 240 -6.12 -12.62 0.41
C VAL A 240 -6.22 -13.51 -0.84
N THR A 241 -5.79 -14.77 -0.73
CA THR A 241 -5.95 -15.74 -1.82
C THR A 241 -7.40 -15.79 -2.29
N ALA A 242 -7.63 -15.65 -3.58
CA ALA A 242 -8.96 -15.64 -4.14
C ALA A 242 -9.67 -16.99 -3.89
N SER A 243 -10.83 -16.93 -3.28
CA SER A 243 -11.60 -18.14 -2.90
C SER A 243 -12.28 -18.83 -4.07
N SER A 244 -12.56 -18.10 -5.15
CA SER A 244 -13.25 -18.58 -6.34
C SER A 244 -12.99 -17.70 -7.54
N ALA A 245 -12.81 -18.31 -8.71
CA ALA A 245 -12.73 -17.60 -9.97
C ALA A 245 -14.04 -16.85 -10.34
N GLY A 246 -15.16 -17.31 -9.78
CA GLY A 246 -16.47 -16.71 -9.99
C GLY A 246 -16.82 -15.57 -9.05
N MET A 247 -15.96 -15.22 -8.07
CA MET A 247 -16.23 -14.09 -7.15
C MET A 247 -16.32 -12.77 -7.92
N SER A 248 -17.26 -11.91 -7.52
CA SER A 248 -17.36 -10.56 -8.07
C SER A 248 -16.35 -9.63 -7.40
N LEU A 249 -15.67 -8.84 -8.22
CA LEU A 249 -14.80 -7.77 -7.73
C LEU A 249 -15.62 -6.57 -7.26
N LYS A 250 -15.13 -5.89 -6.25
CA LYS A 250 -15.70 -4.62 -5.78
C LYS A 250 -14.84 -3.46 -6.29
N THR A 251 -15.45 -2.32 -6.55
CA THR A 251 -14.72 -1.09 -6.87
C THR A 251 -13.65 -0.82 -5.81
N GLY A 252 -12.43 -0.54 -6.24
CA GLY A 252 -11.26 -0.37 -5.38
C GLY A 252 -10.52 -1.64 -5.00
N SER A 253 -11.02 -2.84 -5.37
CA SER A 253 -10.31 -4.11 -5.11
C SER A 253 -8.95 -4.13 -5.79
N ARG A 254 -7.91 -4.44 -5.03
CA ARG A 254 -6.54 -4.67 -5.53
C ARG A 254 -6.33 -6.14 -5.83
N VAL A 255 -6.03 -6.44 -7.08
CA VAL A 255 -5.81 -7.81 -7.54
C VAL A 255 -4.35 -7.97 -7.93
N SER A 256 -3.68 -8.98 -7.37
CA SER A 256 -2.33 -9.37 -7.79
C SER A 256 -2.31 -10.81 -8.27
N VAL A 257 -1.55 -11.06 -9.34
CA VAL A 257 -1.45 -12.37 -9.99
C VAL A 257 0.03 -12.71 -10.15
N ARG A 258 0.44 -13.83 -9.57
CA ARG A 258 1.85 -14.29 -9.69
C ARG A 258 2.25 -14.44 -11.16
N GLY A 259 3.37 -13.81 -11.51
CA GLY A 259 3.93 -13.86 -12.87
C GLY A 259 3.21 -13.01 -13.92
N CYS A 260 2.12 -12.29 -13.56
CA CYS A 260 1.38 -11.43 -14.49
C CYS A 260 1.43 -9.94 -14.09
N GLY A 261 1.42 -9.63 -12.80
CA GLY A 261 1.38 -8.26 -12.29
C GLY A 261 0.21 -8.01 -11.36
N LYS A 262 -0.11 -6.74 -11.15
CA LYS A 262 -1.19 -6.30 -10.26
C LYS A 262 -1.99 -5.14 -10.85
N PHE A 263 -3.26 -5.03 -10.47
CA PHE A 263 -4.13 -3.93 -10.89
C PHE A 263 -5.13 -3.55 -9.79
N VAL A 264 -5.69 -2.36 -9.90
CA VAL A 264 -6.85 -1.91 -9.13
C VAL A 264 -8.07 -1.96 -10.04
N TYR A 265 -9.14 -2.60 -9.57
CA TYR A 265 -10.42 -2.62 -10.25
C TYR A 265 -11.21 -1.36 -9.90
N GLU A 266 -11.43 -0.45 -10.87
CA GLU A 266 -12.14 0.81 -10.64
C GLU A 266 -13.65 0.68 -10.79
N GLY A 267 -14.14 -0.49 -11.19
CA GLY A 267 -15.56 -0.78 -11.31
C GLY A 267 -16.09 -0.77 -12.74
N GLU A 268 -17.38 -0.97 -12.84
CA GLU A 268 -18.14 -0.83 -14.08
C GLU A 268 -18.43 0.64 -14.34
N LEU A 269 -18.15 1.10 -15.57
CA LEU A 269 -18.48 2.44 -16.03
C LEU A 269 -19.91 2.53 -16.57
N HIS A 270 -20.31 1.53 -17.31
CA HIS A 270 -21.66 1.39 -17.88
C HIS A 270 -21.90 0.00 -18.43
N GLU A 271 -23.15 -0.38 -18.56
CA GLU A 271 -23.56 -1.58 -19.28
C GLU A 271 -23.61 -1.30 -20.80
N THR A 272 -23.09 -2.24 -21.58
CA THR A 272 -23.14 -2.16 -23.04
C THR A 272 -24.52 -2.54 -23.58
N ARG A 273 -24.87 -2.15 -24.82
CA ARG A 273 -26.14 -2.53 -25.49
C ARG A 273 -26.37 -4.05 -25.58
N LYS A 274 -25.33 -4.86 -25.37
CA LYS A 274 -25.38 -6.34 -25.42
C LYS A 274 -25.41 -6.96 -24.03
N GLY A 275 -25.69 -6.19 -22.97
CA GLY A 275 -25.75 -6.69 -21.59
C GLY A 275 -24.37 -7.09 -21.02
N ARG A 276 -23.28 -6.46 -21.47
CA ARG A 276 -21.93 -6.69 -20.95
C ARG A 276 -21.47 -5.48 -20.13
N CYS A 277 -20.70 -5.74 -19.08
CA CYS A 277 -20.10 -4.69 -18.27
C CYS A 277 -18.93 -4.02 -19.00
N PHE A 278 -18.91 -2.69 -19.12
CA PHE A 278 -17.75 -1.95 -19.59
C PHE A 278 -16.99 -1.44 -18.36
N VAL A 279 -15.82 -2.01 -18.12
CA VAL A 279 -15.07 -1.83 -16.87
C VAL A 279 -13.80 -1.04 -17.08
N ARG A 280 -13.31 -0.40 -16.01
CA ARG A 280 -12.01 0.27 -15.94
C ARG A 280 -11.13 -0.38 -14.89
N VAL A 281 -9.85 -0.50 -15.20
CA VAL A 281 -8.80 -0.96 -14.29
C VAL A 281 -7.56 -0.07 -14.39
N LYS A 282 -6.84 0.08 -13.30
CA LYS A 282 -5.48 0.67 -13.22
C LYS A 282 -4.49 -0.47 -13.11
N LEU A 283 -3.75 -0.76 -14.17
CA LEU A 283 -2.70 -1.77 -14.20
C LEU A 283 -1.39 -1.11 -13.76
N PHE A 284 -0.72 -1.68 -12.77
CA PHE A 284 0.63 -1.26 -12.37
C PHE A 284 1.64 -1.70 -13.44
N VAL A 285 2.48 -0.78 -13.93
CA VAL A 285 3.50 -0.99 -14.96
C VAL A 285 4.90 -0.72 -14.44
#